data_baa8b458bc95c81056f5a5c23663bb4e
#
_entry.id   baa8b458bc95c81056f5a5c23663bb4e
#
_cell.length_a   1.000
_cell.length_b   1.000
_cell.length_c   1.000
_cell.angle_alpha   90.00
_cell.angle_beta   90.00
_cell.angle_gamma   90.00
#
_symmetry.space_group_name_H-M   'P 1'
#
loop_
_entity.id
_entity.type
_entity.pdbx_description
1 polymer ?
#
loop_
_entity_poly.entity_id
_entity_poly.type
_entity_poly.pdbx_seq_one_letter_code
_entity_poly.pdbx_strand_id
1 'polypeptide(L)'
;MKIYLIRHGETECNKDRKFYGHLDVPLDDNGRAQAESLGMNIKDELVKDGVEISALYSSPLTRAMSTAAPVSEALNLDIQKDAGLMEMNMGEWEGKSVEQIINIKEKDGLPLMFKCMRKPLSYPMPGGEKLQDADQRITSTLDDIISHHLPAENIACVTHGGVIAVVLCHILGKSLDDFRQNIVDNTSVTVIETDSDLAHAKLVRKNDTSHLAQKGLAEKSAVSRRAHPGRARKGDTSNPAKS
;
A
#
# COMPACT_ATOMS: atom_id res chain seq x y z
N MET A 1 -21.46 -1.60 0.58
CA MET A 1 -20.37 -2.19 -0.25
C MET A 1 -19.10 -2.29 0.57
N LYS A 2 -18.43 -3.46 0.57
CA LYS A 2 -17.06 -3.58 1.10
C LYS A 2 -16.05 -3.58 -0.05
N ILE A 3 -14.92 -2.90 0.16
CA ILE A 3 -13.81 -2.81 -0.80
C ILE A 3 -12.58 -3.40 -0.15
N TYR A 4 -12.02 -4.44 -0.78
CA TYR A 4 -10.83 -5.15 -0.34
C TYR A 4 -9.61 -4.59 -1.08
N LEU A 5 -8.86 -3.72 -0.43
CA LEU A 5 -7.62 -3.15 -0.97
C LEU A 5 -6.47 -4.09 -0.62
N ILE A 6 -5.83 -4.66 -1.64
CA ILE A 6 -4.77 -5.65 -1.50
C ILE A 6 -3.47 -5.07 -2.03
N ARG A 7 -2.43 -5.04 -1.20
CA ARG A 7 -1.10 -4.66 -1.67
C ARG A 7 -0.44 -5.83 -2.41
N HIS A 8 0.26 -5.55 -3.51
CA HIS A 8 1.04 -6.57 -4.23
C HIS A 8 2.06 -7.30 -3.34
N GLY A 9 2.46 -8.51 -3.74
CA GLY A 9 3.50 -9.31 -3.09
C GLY A 9 4.89 -8.69 -3.11
N GLU A 10 5.84 -9.28 -2.39
CA GLU A 10 7.22 -8.78 -2.30
C GLU A 10 7.94 -8.82 -3.66
N THR A 11 8.84 -7.86 -3.86
CA THR A 11 9.73 -7.75 -5.02
C THR A 11 11.17 -7.60 -4.56
N GLU A 12 12.16 -7.87 -5.41
CA GLU A 12 13.58 -7.60 -5.08
C GLU A 12 13.79 -6.13 -4.69
N CYS A 13 13.05 -5.20 -5.30
CA CYS A 13 13.13 -3.78 -4.93
C CYS A 13 12.67 -3.51 -3.50
N ASN A 14 11.72 -4.29 -2.96
CA ASN A 14 11.35 -4.19 -1.54
C ASN A 14 12.49 -4.62 -0.63
N LYS A 15 13.17 -5.73 -0.94
CA LYS A 15 14.33 -6.24 -0.19
C LYS A 15 15.50 -5.25 -0.23
N ASP A 16 15.81 -4.75 -1.42
CA ASP A 16 16.91 -3.83 -1.68
C ASP A 16 16.61 -2.39 -1.24
N ARG A 17 15.38 -2.12 -0.77
CA ARG A 17 14.91 -0.77 -0.39
C ARG A 17 15.11 0.25 -1.50
N LYS A 18 14.84 -0.14 -2.74
CA LYS A 18 14.85 0.73 -3.90
C LYS A 18 13.49 1.38 -4.09
N PHE A 19 13.52 2.57 -4.64
CA PHE A 19 12.33 3.25 -5.12
C PHE A 19 11.99 2.71 -6.51
N TYR A 20 10.73 2.35 -6.78
CA TYR A 20 10.38 1.74 -8.06
C TYR A 20 9.03 2.17 -8.66
N GLY A 21 8.19 2.95 -7.97
CA GLY A 21 6.98 3.60 -8.49
C GLY A 21 6.36 2.96 -9.73
N HIS A 22 6.56 3.59 -10.87
CA HIS A 22 6.10 3.10 -12.17
C HIS A 22 7.09 2.12 -12.84
N LEU A 23 8.33 2.00 -12.34
CA LEU A 23 9.24 0.96 -12.83
C LEU A 23 8.59 -0.41 -12.67
N ASP A 24 8.41 -1.11 -13.78
CA ASP A 24 7.71 -2.38 -13.77
C ASP A 24 8.66 -3.51 -13.38
N VAL A 25 8.52 -3.98 -12.15
CA VAL A 25 9.33 -5.04 -11.54
C VAL A 25 8.44 -6.22 -11.17
N PRO A 26 8.89 -7.48 -11.41
CA PRO A 26 8.13 -8.67 -11.06
C PRO A 26 8.17 -8.95 -9.54
N LEU A 27 7.29 -9.85 -9.10
CA LEU A 27 7.40 -10.46 -7.77
C LEU A 27 8.68 -11.30 -7.69
N ASP A 28 9.30 -11.31 -6.51
CA ASP A 28 10.33 -12.29 -6.19
C ASP A 28 9.72 -13.64 -5.78
N ASP A 29 10.55 -14.63 -5.41
CA ASP A 29 10.07 -15.95 -5.02
C ASP A 29 9.19 -15.89 -3.77
N ASN A 30 9.53 -15.03 -2.80
CA ASN A 30 8.72 -14.83 -1.60
C ASN A 30 7.38 -14.16 -1.94
N GLY A 31 7.40 -13.14 -2.81
CA GLY A 31 6.19 -12.45 -3.28
C GLY A 31 5.24 -13.37 -4.04
N ARG A 32 5.76 -14.28 -4.86
CA ARG A 32 4.96 -15.32 -5.52
C ARG A 32 4.31 -16.25 -4.49
N ALA A 33 5.08 -16.74 -3.52
CA ALA A 33 4.54 -17.58 -2.45
C ALA A 33 3.49 -16.85 -1.57
N GLN A 34 3.67 -15.54 -1.35
CA GLN A 34 2.69 -14.69 -0.66
C GLN A 34 1.39 -14.57 -1.47
N ALA A 35 1.48 -14.32 -2.78
CA ALA A 35 0.33 -14.20 -3.68
C ALA A 35 -0.46 -15.52 -3.76
N GLU A 36 0.22 -16.65 -3.89
CA GLU A 36 -0.41 -17.97 -3.85
C GLU A 36 -1.10 -18.23 -2.51
N SER A 37 -0.47 -17.88 -1.39
CA SER A 37 -1.07 -18.03 -0.06
C SER A 37 -2.33 -17.18 0.07
N LEU A 38 -2.32 -15.94 -0.45
CA LEU A 38 -3.51 -15.10 -0.50
C LEU A 38 -4.62 -15.75 -1.30
N GLY A 39 -4.35 -16.21 -2.54
CA GLY A 39 -5.34 -16.88 -3.39
C GLY A 39 -5.98 -18.11 -2.73
N MET A 40 -5.17 -18.94 -2.06
CA MET A 40 -5.67 -20.13 -1.35
C MET A 40 -6.59 -19.79 -0.18
N ASN A 41 -6.37 -18.66 0.49
CA ASN A 41 -7.09 -18.31 1.72
C ASN A 41 -8.17 -17.24 1.51
N ILE A 42 -8.24 -16.62 0.33
CA ILE A 42 -9.15 -15.48 0.12
C ILE A 42 -10.63 -15.86 0.34
N LYS A 43 -11.05 -17.07 -0.07
CA LYS A 43 -12.41 -17.53 0.14
C LYS A 43 -12.75 -17.66 1.62
N ASP A 44 -11.83 -18.18 2.44
CA ASP A 44 -12.03 -18.30 3.88
C ASP A 44 -12.15 -16.93 4.55
N GLU A 45 -11.38 -15.93 4.08
CA GLU A 45 -11.49 -14.56 4.56
C GLU A 45 -12.85 -13.94 4.22
N LEU A 46 -13.35 -14.16 2.98
CA LEU A 46 -14.65 -13.67 2.55
C LEU A 46 -15.81 -14.35 3.29
N VAL A 47 -15.68 -15.65 3.57
CA VAL A 47 -16.67 -16.40 4.37
C VAL A 47 -16.74 -15.83 5.79
N LYS A 48 -15.61 -15.51 6.42
CA LYS A 48 -15.58 -14.86 7.75
C LYS A 48 -16.30 -13.51 7.74
N ASP A 49 -16.14 -12.75 6.65
CA ASP A 49 -16.78 -11.45 6.49
C ASP A 49 -18.24 -11.55 6.05
N GLY A 50 -18.73 -12.76 5.69
CA GLY A 50 -20.10 -13.02 5.22
C GLY A 50 -20.40 -12.35 3.88
N VAL A 51 -19.41 -12.27 2.97
CA VAL A 51 -19.52 -11.55 1.69
C VAL A 51 -19.02 -12.38 0.52
N GLU A 52 -19.47 -12.02 -0.68
CA GLU A 52 -18.91 -12.44 -1.97
C GLU A 52 -18.33 -11.23 -2.69
N ILE A 53 -17.26 -11.44 -3.46
CA ILE A 53 -16.68 -10.41 -4.34
C ILE A 53 -17.30 -10.54 -5.73
N SER A 54 -17.82 -9.44 -6.25
CA SER A 54 -18.46 -9.36 -7.57
C SER A 54 -17.51 -8.94 -8.68
N ALA A 55 -16.43 -8.22 -8.35
CA ALA A 55 -15.44 -7.73 -9.33
C ALA A 55 -14.03 -7.64 -8.73
N LEU A 56 -13.03 -7.93 -9.58
CA LEU A 56 -11.62 -7.85 -9.24
C LEU A 56 -10.92 -6.85 -10.16
N TYR A 57 -10.42 -5.76 -9.57
CA TYR A 57 -9.60 -4.76 -10.24
C TYR A 57 -8.14 -4.95 -9.90
N SER A 58 -7.25 -4.53 -10.80
CA SER A 58 -5.81 -4.51 -10.53
C SER A 58 -5.10 -3.36 -11.24
N SER A 59 -4.11 -2.80 -10.55
CA SER A 59 -3.06 -2.04 -11.22
C SER A 59 -2.46 -2.87 -12.37
N PRO A 60 -2.17 -2.28 -13.55
CA PRO A 60 -1.59 -3.00 -14.69
C PRO A 60 -0.13 -3.40 -14.47
N LEU A 61 0.55 -2.90 -13.43
CA LEU A 61 1.94 -3.24 -13.16
C LEU A 61 2.11 -4.74 -12.84
N THR A 62 3.15 -5.36 -13.39
CA THR A 62 3.39 -6.80 -13.36
C THR A 62 3.29 -7.40 -11.95
N ARG A 63 3.81 -6.73 -10.92
CA ARG A 63 3.74 -7.19 -9.52
C ARG A 63 2.31 -7.26 -8.99
N ALA A 64 1.46 -6.30 -9.37
CA ALA A 64 0.05 -6.29 -8.96
C ALA A 64 -0.74 -7.35 -9.73
N MET A 65 -0.56 -7.45 -11.04
CA MET A 65 -1.18 -8.48 -11.88
C MET A 65 -0.81 -9.90 -11.43
N SER A 66 0.47 -10.14 -11.12
CA SER A 66 0.93 -11.44 -10.62
C SER A 66 0.37 -11.76 -9.23
N THR A 67 0.02 -10.75 -8.43
CA THR A 67 -0.66 -10.95 -7.14
C THR A 67 -2.15 -11.17 -7.33
N ALA A 68 -2.78 -10.52 -8.31
CA ALA A 68 -4.19 -10.66 -8.62
C ALA A 68 -4.52 -12.03 -9.24
N ALA A 69 -3.59 -12.65 -9.99
CA ALA A 69 -3.84 -13.88 -10.72
C ALA A 69 -4.36 -15.05 -9.83
N PRO A 70 -3.70 -15.42 -8.73
CA PRO A 70 -4.22 -16.49 -7.86
C PRO A 70 -5.53 -16.10 -7.14
N VAL A 71 -5.80 -14.82 -6.93
CA VAL A 71 -7.10 -14.33 -6.40
C VAL A 71 -8.19 -14.48 -7.45
N SER A 72 -7.91 -14.11 -8.70
CA SER A 72 -8.78 -14.28 -9.87
C SER A 72 -9.18 -15.76 -10.05
N GLU A 73 -8.21 -16.66 -10.04
CA GLU A 73 -8.44 -18.10 -10.14
C GLU A 73 -9.33 -18.60 -8.98
N ALA A 74 -9.00 -18.22 -7.75
CA ALA A 74 -9.77 -18.65 -6.59
C ALA A 74 -11.21 -18.16 -6.61
N LEU A 75 -11.47 -16.93 -7.04
CA LEU A 75 -12.80 -16.32 -7.07
C LEU A 75 -13.55 -16.57 -8.38
N ASN A 76 -12.89 -17.10 -9.40
CA ASN A 76 -13.41 -17.26 -10.77
C ASN A 76 -13.91 -15.91 -11.34
N LEU A 77 -13.09 -14.86 -11.19
CA LEU A 77 -13.37 -13.51 -11.66
C LEU A 77 -12.26 -13.04 -12.61
N ASP A 78 -12.64 -12.37 -13.69
CA ASP A 78 -11.69 -11.72 -14.59
C ASP A 78 -11.04 -10.50 -13.92
N ILE A 79 -9.75 -10.28 -14.22
CA ILE A 79 -9.02 -9.12 -13.71
C ILE A 79 -9.29 -7.90 -14.61
N GLN A 80 -9.94 -6.89 -14.08
CA GLN A 80 -10.13 -5.60 -14.73
C GLN A 80 -8.94 -4.70 -14.41
N LYS A 81 -8.19 -4.33 -15.46
CA LYS A 81 -7.01 -3.45 -15.30
C LYS A 81 -7.43 -1.99 -15.22
N ASP A 82 -6.92 -1.28 -14.23
CA ASP A 82 -7.13 0.15 -14.08
C ASP A 82 -5.79 0.87 -13.78
N ALA A 83 -5.41 1.79 -14.67
CA ALA A 83 -4.17 2.56 -14.52
C ALA A 83 -4.22 3.53 -13.32
N GLY A 84 -5.40 3.93 -12.89
CA GLY A 84 -5.58 4.75 -11.70
C GLY A 84 -5.18 4.05 -10.40
N LEU A 85 -5.09 2.72 -10.40
CA LEU A 85 -4.60 1.92 -9.28
C LEU A 85 -3.06 1.76 -9.26
N MET A 86 -2.31 2.36 -10.20
CA MET A 86 -0.85 2.30 -10.21
C MET A 86 -0.24 3.02 -9.00
N GLU A 87 0.97 2.57 -8.61
CA GLU A 87 1.76 3.26 -7.58
C GLU A 87 2.08 4.70 -8.03
N MET A 88 2.41 5.55 -7.09
CA MET A 88 2.90 6.89 -7.40
C MET A 88 4.18 6.81 -8.23
N ASN A 89 4.27 7.64 -9.28
CA ASN A 89 5.50 7.78 -10.04
C ASN A 89 6.58 8.43 -9.16
N MET A 90 7.71 7.75 -8.99
CA MET A 90 8.81 8.23 -8.13
C MET A 90 9.91 8.97 -8.92
N GLY A 91 9.69 9.18 -10.23
CA GLY A 91 10.52 10.00 -11.09
C GLY A 91 11.99 9.56 -11.12
N GLU A 92 12.88 10.51 -10.92
CA GLU A 92 14.34 10.26 -10.98
C GLU A 92 14.86 9.32 -9.89
N TRP A 93 14.04 8.96 -8.92
CA TRP A 93 14.42 8.03 -7.85
C TRP A 93 14.15 6.57 -8.20
N GLU A 94 13.38 6.31 -9.25
CA GLU A 94 13.09 4.94 -9.66
C GLU A 94 14.35 4.14 -10.00
N GLY A 95 14.45 2.93 -9.46
CA GLY A 95 15.61 2.05 -9.54
C GLY A 95 16.77 2.37 -8.58
N LYS A 96 16.71 3.52 -7.88
CA LYS A 96 17.77 3.94 -6.95
C LYS A 96 17.51 3.46 -5.54
N SER A 97 18.59 3.14 -4.82
CA SER A 97 18.55 2.84 -3.39
C SER A 97 18.55 4.11 -2.53
N VAL A 98 18.21 3.95 -1.25
CA VAL A 98 18.30 5.04 -0.26
C VAL A 98 19.72 5.63 -0.20
N GLU A 99 20.75 4.78 -0.25
CA GLU A 99 22.16 5.19 -0.20
C GLU A 99 22.57 6.08 -1.38
N GLN A 100 21.99 5.83 -2.56
CA GLN A 100 22.25 6.63 -3.76
C GLN A 100 21.57 7.98 -3.73
N ILE A 101 20.45 8.12 -3.02
CA ILE A 101 19.62 9.33 -2.98
C ILE A 101 19.99 10.22 -1.79
N ILE A 102 20.37 9.66 -0.65
CA ILE A 102 20.56 10.39 0.60
C ILE A 102 21.64 11.49 0.51
N ASN A 103 22.56 11.34 -0.42
CA ASN A 103 23.64 12.31 -0.65
C ASN A 103 23.22 13.51 -1.53
N ILE A 104 22.03 13.48 -2.13
CA ILE A 104 21.48 14.62 -2.88
C ILE A 104 21.01 15.67 -1.87
N LYS A 105 21.75 16.78 -1.80
CA LYS A 105 21.49 17.87 -0.83
C LYS A 105 20.86 19.07 -1.52
N GLU A 106 19.96 19.71 -0.80
CA GLU A 106 19.41 21.01 -1.14
C GLU A 106 20.37 22.17 -0.76
N LYS A 107 20.03 23.40 -1.18
CA LYS A 107 20.84 24.62 -0.88
C LYS A 107 21.06 24.87 0.61
N ASP A 108 20.15 24.40 1.46
CA ASP A 108 20.24 24.48 2.93
C ASP A 108 21.08 23.35 3.56
N GLY A 109 21.68 22.49 2.73
CA GLY A 109 22.54 21.39 3.16
C GLY A 109 21.79 20.14 3.66
N LEU A 110 20.45 20.18 3.73
CA LEU A 110 19.66 19.02 4.13
C LEU A 110 19.44 18.06 2.95
N PRO A 111 19.51 16.74 3.18
CA PRO A 111 19.16 15.77 2.15
C PRO A 111 17.72 15.98 1.66
N LEU A 112 17.55 16.10 0.34
CA LEU A 112 16.21 16.25 -0.28
C LEU A 112 15.29 15.10 0.12
N MET A 113 15.83 13.89 0.21
CA MET A 113 15.07 12.72 0.62
C MET A 113 14.37 12.92 1.97
N PHE A 114 15.05 13.50 2.97
CA PHE A 114 14.41 13.76 4.28
C PHE A 114 13.25 14.75 4.18
N LYS A 115 13.36 15.76 3.32
CA LYS A 115 12.28 16.72 3.09
C LYS A 115 11.08 16.03 2.44
N CYS A 116 11.30 15.29 1.35
CA CYS A 116 10.26 14.52 0.66
C CYS A 116 9.59 13.49 1.60
N MET A 117 10.36 12.87 2.51
CA MET A 117 9.82 11.89 3.45
C MET A 117 8.96 12.50 4.56
N ARG A 118 9.28 13.73 4.99
CA ARG A 118 8.62 14.39 6.14
C ARG A 118 7.50 15.33 5.74
N LYS A 119 7.58 15.93 4.56
CA LYS A 119 6.61 16.89 4.03
C LYS A 119 6.43 16.68 2.52
N PRO A 120 5.90 15.52 2.11
CA PRO A 120 5.77 15.16 0.70
C PRO A 120 4.86 16.12 -0.08
N LEU A 121 3.89 16.76 0.58
CA LEU A 121 3.05 17.80 -0.03
C LEU A 121 3.86 19.02 -0.47
N SER A 122 4.89 19.39 0.29
CA SER A 122 5.72 20.57 0.00
C SER A 122 6.98 20.24 -0.83
N TYR A 123 7.44 19.01 -0.75
CA TYR A 123 8.67 18.54 -1.39
C TYR A 123 8.39 17.27 -2.20
N PRO A 124 7.96 17.39 -3.47
CA PRO A 124 7.76 16.24 -4.34
C PRO A 124 9.10 15.60 -4.72
N MET A 125 9.08 14.33 -5.08
CA MET A 125 10.23 13.65 -5.66
C MET A 125 10.56 14.25 -7.02
N PRO A 126 11.86 14.49 -7.36
CA PRO A 126 12.24 15.07 -8.63
C PRO A 126 11.72 14.27 -9.84
N GLY A 127 11.02 14.95 -10.75
CA GLY A 127 10.42 14.30 -11.92
C GLY A 127 9.30 13.31 -11.61
N GLY A 128 8.93 13.17 -10.34
CA GLY A 128 7.87 12.26 -9.90
C GLY A 128 6.47 12.91 -9.87
N GLU A 129 5.48 12.09 -9.61
CA GLU A 129 4.10 12.51 -9.39
C GLU A 129 4.02 13.32 -8.08
N LYS A 130 3.33 14.46 -8.12
CA LYS A 130 3.05 15.20 -6.88
C LYS A 130 2.02 14.44 -6.06
N LEU A 131 2.15 14.48 -4.75
CA LEU A 131 1.25 13.74 -3.87
C LEU A 131 -0.21 14.21 -4.00
N GLN A 132 -0.45 15.49 -4.32
CA GLN A 132 -1.80 16.01 -4.60
C GLN A 132 -2.39 15.42 -5.88
N ASP A 133 -1.56 15.26 -6.93
CA ASP A 133 -2.02 14.70 -8.21
C ASP A 133 -2.29 13.20 -8.06
N ALA A 134 -1.44 12.49 -7.32
CA ALA A 134 -1.66 11.09 -6.94
C ALA A 134 -2.95 10.91 -6.12
N ASP A 135 -3.17 11.77 -5.14
CA ASP A 135 -4.36 11.78 -4.31
C ASP A 135 -5.63 11.94 -5.15
N GLN A 136 -5.66 12.94 -6.04
CA GLN A 136 -6.81 13.16 -6.93
C GLN A 136 -7.05 11.97 -7.86
N ARG A 137 -5.99 11.40 -8.45
CA ARG A 137 -6.09 10.21 -9.30
C ARG A 137 -6.68 9.02 -8.55
N ILE A 138 -6.14 8.72 -7.37
CA ILE A 138 -6.53 7.57 -6.55
C ILE A 138 -7.98 7.69 -6.10
N THR A 139 -8.37 8.86 -5.58
CA THR A 139 -9.74 9.09 -5.08
C THR A 139 -10.74 9.04 -6.23
N SER A 140 -10.47 9.74 -7.34
CA SER A 140 -11.34 9.70 -8.52
C SER A 140 -11.49 8.28 -9.09
N THR A 141 -10.40 7.50 -9.12
CA THR A 141 -10.45 6.11 -9.61
C THR A 141 -11.32 5.23 -8.71
N LEU A 142 -11.19 5.34 -7.39
CA LEU A 142 -12.00 4.53 -6.48
C LEU A 142 -13.48 4.96 -6.52
N ASP A 143 -13.77 6.25 -6.60
CA ASP A 143 -15.14 6.74 -6.74
C ASP A 143 -15.77 6.29 -8.06
N ASP A 144 -15.00 6.30 -9.15
CA ASP A 144 -15.44 5.76 -10.45
C ASP A 144 -15.75 4.26 -10.36
N ILE A 145 -14.83 3.47 -9.81
CA ILE A 145 -15.06 2.03 -9.58
C ILE A 145 -16.30 1.81 -8.71
N ILE A 146 -16.45 2.51 -7.60
CA ILE A 146 -17.61 2.41 -6.70
C ILE A 146 -18.91 2.70 -7.46
N SER A 147 -18.92 3.73 -8.32
CA SER A 147 -20.12 4.15 -9.06
C SER A 147 -20.61 3.14 -10.08
N HIS A 148 -19.74 2.24 -10.56
CA HIS A 148 -20.09 1.19 -11.51
C HIS A 148 -20.70 -0.06 -10.85
N HIS A 149 -20.82 -0.09 -9.53
CA HIS A 149 -21.31 -1.24 -8.77
C HIS A 149 -22.54 -0.89 -7.92
N LEU A 150 -23.38 -1.89 -7.69
CA LEU A 150 -24.52 -1.74 -6.79
C LEU A 150 -24.02 -1.72 -5.32
N PRO A 151 -24.74 -1.03 -4.41
CA PRO A 151 -24.33 -0.92 -3.00
C PRO A 151 -24.17 -2.27 -2.27
N ALA A 152 -24.79 -3.35 -2.78
CA ALA A 152 -24.67 -4.70 -2.22
C ALA A 152 -23.51 -5.51 -2.81
N GLU A 153 -22.86 -5.03 -3.88
CA GLU A 153 -21.73 -5.69 -4.50
C GLU A 153 -20.45 -5.32 -3.77
N ASN A 154 -19.61 -6.32 -3.51
CA ASN A 154 -18.30 -6.08 -2.91
C ASN A 154 -17.21 -6.27 -3.96
N ILE A 155 -16.13 -5.51 -3.86
CA ILE A 155 -15.07 -5.49 -4.86
C ILE A 155 -13.70 -5.70 -4.21
N ALA A 156 -12.77 -6.25 -5.00
CA ALA A 156 -11.37 -6.33 -4.62
C ALA A 156 -10.50 -5.52 -5.59
N CYS A 157 -9.52 -4.79 -5.06
CA CYS A 157 -8.56 -4.00 -5.83
C CYS A 157 -7.14 -4.36 -5.42
N VAL A 158 -6.37 -4.97 -6.35
CA VAL A 158 -4.95 -5.23 -6.13
C VAL A 158 -4.14 -4.04 -6.59
N THR A 159 -3.40 -3.44 -5.65
CA THR A 159 -2.72 -2.17 -5.83
C THR A 159 -1.41 -2.10 -5.04
N HIS A 160 -1.01 -0.92 -4.57
CA HIS A 160 0.31 -0.62 -4.01
C HIS A 160 0.23 0.01 -2.62
N GLY A 161 1.38 -0.01 -1.93
CA GLY A 161 1.46 0.52 -0.57
C GLY A 161 1.16 2.01 -0.47
N GLY A 162 1.62 2.82 -1.41
CA GLY A 162 1.36 4.26 -1.45
C GLY A 162 -0.10 4.57 -1.72
N VAL A 163 -0.73 3.86 -2.66
CA VAL A 163 -2.16 4.01 -2.97
C VAL A 163 -3.03 3.75 -1.75
N ILE A 164 -2.83 2.59 -1.09
CA ILE A 164 -3.60 2.23 0.11
C ILE A 164 -3.35 3.25 1.24
N ALA A 165 -2.12 3.73 1.37
CA ALA A 165 -1.77 4.71 2.41
C ALA A 165 -2.47 6.07 2.20
N VAL A 166 -2.62 6.53 0.95
CA VAL A 166 -3.40 7.73 0.60
C VAL A 166 -4.86 7.52 0.95
N VAL A 167 -5.47 6.40 0.53
CA VAL A 167 -6.87 6.07 0.89
C VAL A 167 -7.07 6.07 2.40
N LEU A 168 -6.14 5.49 3.15
CA LEU A 168 -6.21 5.47 4.61
C LEU A 168 -6.07 6.87 5.22
N CYS A 169 -5.33 7.81 4.61
CA CYS A 169 -5.31 9.19 5.08
C CYS A 169 -6.69 9.85 4.98
N HIS A 170 -7.39 9.66 3.85
CA HIS A 170 -8.75 10.19 3.70
C HIS A 170 -9.69 9.63 4.76
N ILE A 171 -9.79 8.32 4.86
CA ILE A 171 -10.73 7.64 5.76
C ILE A 171 -10.47 7.97 7.24
N LEU A 172 -9.20 8.15 7.62
CA LEU A 172 -8.80 8.43 9.00
C LEU A 172 -8.71 9.93 9.31
N GLY A 173 -9.06 10.82 8.37
CA GLY A 173 -8.96 12.27 8.53
C GLY A 173 -7.53 12.75 8.83
N LYS A 174 -6.51 12.09 8.27
CA LYS A 174 -5.11 12.42 8.47
C LYS A 174 -4.55 13.29 7.35
N SER A 175 -3.54 14.08 7.67
CA SER A 175 -2.79 14.79 6.63
C SER A 175 -2.12 13.80 5.66
N LEU A 176 -2.10 14.14 4.39
CA LEU A 176 -1.32 13.40 3.39
C LEU A 176 0.20 13.45 3.67
N ASP A 177 0.70 14.44 4.42
CA ASP A 177 2.09 14.42 4.90
C ASP A 177 2.40 13.20 5.78
N ASP A 178 1.37 12.59 6.38
CA ASP A 178 1.48 11.40 7.22
C ASP A 178 1.26 10.07 6.48
N PHE A 179 1.06 10.08 5.14
CA PHE A 179 0.67 8.88 4.38
C PHE A 179 1.64 7.71 4.59
N ARG A 180 2.93 7.98 4.75
CA ARG A 180 3.94 6.94 4.98
C ARG A 180 3.73 6.14 6.26
N GLN A 181 3.07 6.71 7.26
CA GLN A 181 2.72 6.01 8.51
C GLN A 181 1.57 5.01 8.30
N ASN A 182 0.91 5.08 7.15
CA ASN A 182 -0.18 4.21 6.78
C ASN A 182 0.20 3.16 5.73
N ILE A 183 1.46 3.07 5.32
CA ILE A 183 1.95 2.01 4.42
C ILE A 183 1.69 0.65 5.09
N VAL A 184 1.07 -0.24 4.33
CA VAL A 184 0.71 -1.60 4.72
C VAL A 184 1.73 -2.63 4.22
N ASP A 185 1.68 -3.87 4.71
CA ASP A 185 2.61 -4.94 4.34
C ASP A 185 2.26 -5.57 2.98
N ASN A 186 3.23 -6.26 2.36
CA ASN A 186 3.01 -6.98 1.11
C ASN A 186 1.92 -8.05 1.27
N THR A 187 1.07 -8.21 0.28
CA THR A 187 -0.15 -9.03 0.24
C THR A 187 -1.16 -8.77 1.34
N SER A 188 -0.96 -7.75 2.19
CA SER A 188 -1.96 -7.44 3.21
C SER A 188 -3.30 -7.03 2.59
N VAL A 189 -4.37 -7.38 3.30
CA VAL A 189 -5.74 -7.01 2.97
C VAL A 189 -6.20 -5.90 3.91
N THR A 190 -6.61 -4.77 3.33
CA THR A 190 -7.26 -3.67 4.05
C THR A 190 -8.69 -3.57 3.56
N VAL A 191 -9.65 -3.60 4.46
CA VAL A 191 -11.08 -3.57 4.12
C VAL A 191 -11.67 -2.24 4.55
N ILE A 192 -12.32 -1.59 3.61
CA ILE A 192 -13.12 -0.38 3.85
C ILE A 192 -14.58 -0.66 3.47
N GLU A 193 -15.50 0.08 4.02
CA GLU A 193 -16.92 -0.04 3.75
C GLU A 193 -17.51 1.34 3.47
N THR A 194 -18.31 1.42 2.40
CA THR A 194 -19.05 2.63 2.03
C THR A 194 -20.41 2.28 1.47
N ASP A 195 -21.33 3.23 1.49
CA ASP A 195 -22.65 3.16 0.87
C ASP A 195 -22.78 4.10 -0.36
N SER A 196 -21.80 4.97 -0.60
CA SER A 196 -21.87 5.96 -1.69
C SER A 196 -20.55 6.21 -2.41
N ASP A 197 -19.51 6.62 -1.71
CA ASP A 197 -18.22 7.07 -2.25
C ASP A 197 -17.10 6.90 -1.22
N LEU A 198 -15.87 7.23 -1.61
CA LEU A 198 -14.71 7.12 -0.73
C LEU A 198 -14.75 8.09 0.45
N ALA A 199 -15.34 9.28 0.28
CA ALA A 199 -15.40 10.30 1.33
C ALA A 199 -16.26 9.84 2.52
N HIS A 200 -17.22 8.96 2.30
CA HIS A 200 -18.09 8.38 3.34
C HIS A 200 -17.60 7.00 3.82
N ALA A 201 -16.51 6.51 3.27
CA ALA A 201 -15.98 5.20 3.62
C ALA A 201 -15.47 5.12 5.06
N LYS A 202 -15.60 3.95 5.65
CA LYS A 202 -15.10 3.62 7.00
C LYS A 202 -14.10 2.49 6.92
N LEU A 203 -13.06 2.57 7.76
CA LEU A 203 -12.10 1.49 7.90
C LEU A 203 -12.69 0.34 8.72
N VAL A 204 -12.79 -0.84 8.12
CA VAL A 204 -13.26 -2.08 8.78
C VAL A 204 -12.07 -2.88 9.32
N ARG A 205 -11.05 -3.09 8.48
CA ARG A 205 -9.84 -3.87 8.84
C ARG A 205 -8.62 -3.29 8.14
N LYS A 206 -7.49 -3.18 8.85
CA LYS A 206 -6.25 -2.64 8.28
C LYS A 206 -5.14 -3.67 8.33
N ASN A 207 -4.45 -3.84 7.20
CA ASN A 207 -3.17 -4.54 7.13
C ASN A 207 -3.25 -6.00 7.64
N ASP A 208 -4.28 -6.73 7.27
CA ASP A 208 -4.41 -8.14 7.63
C ASP A 208 -3.49 -9.02 6.75
N THR A 209 -2.62 -9.77 7.38
CA THR A 209 -1.68 -10.71 6.77
C THR A 209 -1.83 -12.13 7.34
N SER A 210 -3.00 -12.45 7.90
CA SER A 210 -3.26 -13.74 8.58
C SER A 210 -3.03 -14.95 7.66
N HIS A 211 -3.30 -14.81 6.36
CA HIS A 211 -3.04 -15.84 5.34
C HIS A 211 -1.55 -16.23 5.23
N LEU A 212 -0.61 -15.37 5.65
CA LEU A 212 0.83 -15.67 5.62
C LEU A 212 1.28 -16.55 6.79
N ALA A 213 0.54 -16.58 7.89
CA ALA A 213 0.94 -17.29 9.12
C ALA A 213 1.04 -18.80 8.90
N GLN A 214 0.18 -19.38 8.08
CA GLN A 214 0.11 -20.82 7.83
C GLN A 214 1.34 -21.39 7.09
N LYS A 215 2.09 -20.54 6.35
CA LYS A 215 3.26 -20.95 5.55
C LYS A 215 4.61 -20.46 6.13
N GLY A 216 4.64 -19.87 7.31
CA GLY A 216 5.87 -19.29 7.89
C GLY A 216 6.39 -18.08 7.08
N LEU A 217 5.54 -17.46 6.25
CA LEU A 217 5.89 -16.32 5.40
C LEU A 217 5.79 -14.98 6.17
N ALA A 218 5.11 -14.97 7.32
CA ALA A 218 4.86 -13.77 8.13
C ALA A 218 6.14 -13.17 8.74
N GLU A 219 7.11 -13.99 9.14
CA GLU A 219 8.36 -13.51 9.76
C GLU A 219 9.23 -12.71 8.80
N LYS A 220 9.22 -13.06 7.50
CA LYS A 220 10.00 -12.36 6.47
C LYS A 220 9.44 -10.97 6.16
N SER A 221 8.13 -10.79 6.27
CA SER A 221 7.47 -9.48 6.09
C SER A 221 7.80 -8.49 7.20
N ALA A 222 7.99 -8.96 8.45
CA ALA A 222 8.29 -8.10 9.61
C ALA A 222 9.69 -7.47 9.57
N VAL A 223 10.64 -8.02 8.82
CA VAL A 223 12.00 -7.47 8.66
C VAL A 223 11.96 -6.11 7.94
N SER A 224 11.00 -5.91 7.05
CA SER A 224 10.76 -4.63 6.36
C SER A 224 10.37 -3.49 7.33
N ARG A 225 9.75 -3.79 8.46
CA ARG A 225 9.24 -2.78 9.44
C ARG A 225 10.33 -2.17 10.32
N ARG A 226 11.42 -2.89 10.61
CA ARG A 226 12.44 -2.44 11.59
C ARG A 226 13.39 -1.36 11.08
N ALA A 227 13.27 -0.94 9.85
CA ALA A 227 14.22 -0.05 9.21
C ALA A 227 13.71 1.37 8.94
N HIS A 228 12.76 1.88 9.73
CA HIS A 228 12.45 3.31 9.73
C HIS A 228 13.29 3.99 10.82
N PRO A 229 14.35 4.76 10.48
CA PRO A 229 15.06 5.58 11.45
C PRO A 229 14.18 6.78 11.78
N GLY A 230 13.46 6.75 12.90
CA GLY A 230 12.58 7.86 13.23
C GLY A 230 11.81 7.77 14.53
N ARG A 231 12.22 6.92 15.49
CA ARG A 231 11.70 7.04 16.85
C ARG A 231 12.80 6.78 17.88
N ALA A 232 13.61 7.81 18.14
CA ALA A 232 14.32 7.89 19.40
C ALA A 232 13.25 7.93 20.53
N ARG A 233 13.16 6.90 21.35
CA ARG A 233 12.39 6.95 22.60
C ARG A 233 12.96 8.09 23.42
N LYS A 234 12.18 9.14 23.70
CA LYS A 234 12.47 10.08 24.78
C LYS A 234 12.55 9.25 26.06
N GLY A 235 13.76 9.18 26.61
CA GLY A 235 13.99 8.53 27.89
C GLY A 235 13.17 9.21 28.97
N ASP A 236 12.50 8.39 29.73
CA ASP A 236 11.85 8.74 30.98
C ASP A 236 12.96 8.97 32.02
N THR A 237 13.28 10.24 32.25
CA THR A 237 14.16 10.63 33.37
C THR A 237 13.29 10.94 34.57
N SER A 238 12.81 9.90 35.24
CA SER A 238 12.33 10.00 36.62
C SER A 238 13.54 10.08 37.55
N ASN A 239 13.83 11.28 38.02
CA ASN A 239 14.82 11.57 39.05
C ASN A 239 14.24 11.21 40.43
N PRO A 240 14.86 10.37 41.24
CA PRO A 240 14.40 10.16 42.60
C PRO A 240 14.94 11.31 43.48
N ALA A 241 14.01 11.97 44.18
CA ALA A 241 14.29 12.95 45.19
C ALA A 241 15.06 12.31 46.38
N LYS A 242 16.07 13.02 46.82
CA LYS A 242 16.74 12.77 48.09
C LYS A 242 15.97 13.37 49.26
N SER A 243 15.86 12.56 50.27
CA SER A 243 15.69 12.83 51.73
C SER A 243 15.01 14.08 52.18
#